data_0f6629fe7a696875e69f4cc9193a1b3d
#
_entry.id   0f6629fe7a696875e69f4cc9193a1b3d
#
_cell.length_a   1.000
_cell.length_b   1.000
_cell.length_c   1.000
_cell.angle_alpha   90.00
_cell.angle_beta   90.00
_cell.angle_gamma   90.00
#
_symmetry.space_group_name_H-M   'P 1'
#
loop_
_entity.id
_entity.type
_entity.pdbx_description
1 polymer ?
#
loop_
_entity_poly.entity_id
_entity_poly.type
_entity_poly.pdbx_seq_one_letter_code
_entity_poly.pdbx_strand_id
1 'polypeptide(L)'
;MNFDHAIDLDREPHGSSDDPGLLDFSANTNPEVPEGVEDVYREAFAESRTYPAEPPAAFREAAAEYVDCDPDAVVPTPGGLAAIRATIALAVGPGDSALVPAPSFGEYPREVRLQGGEPSFVPDESVLEADPSDHALAVVCAPNNPTGADYDRGALERFAVRCRSADTPLLVDEAFRGFTDRPSIAGAEGVVVARSLTKLFGLPGIRAGFAVATGEFGAALRRARRPWNVSAPALSTGAYCMRREEFIRATRDRVRSERSRMREALAERYEVTPSEAPFLLLDVGESGRSVARIVADARDRGIAIRDATTFRGLDSHVRVAVRRPAENDRLLAALGVEDASTDATGDDDV
;
A
#
# COMPACT_ATOMS: atom_id res chain seq x y z
N MET A 1 1.97 0.71 -23.51
CA MET A 1 0.90 -0.30 -23.36
C MET A 1 0.72 -0.98 -24.70
N ASN A 2 0.84 -2.29 -24.73
CA ASN A 2 0.68 -3.10 -25.93
C ASN A 2 -0.77 -3.62 -26.02
N PHE A 3 -1.41 -3.46 -27.19
CA PHE A 3 -2.82 -3.85 -27.39
C PHE A 3 -3.02 -5.36 -27.25
N ASP A 4 -2.15 -6.17 -27.87
CA ASP A 4 -2.27 -7.63 -27.85
C ASP A 4 -2.13 -8.18 -26.43
N HIS A 5 -1.19 -7.64 -25.65
CA HIS A 5 -1.04 -8.04 -24.24
C HIS A 5 -2.23 -7.59 -23.36
N ALA A 6 -2.87 -6.47 -23.69
CA ALA A 6 -4.00 -5.99 -22.90
C ALA A 6 -5.27 -6.85 -23.05
N ILE A 7 -5.42 -7.57 -24.18
CA ILE A 7 -6.53 -8.49 -24.43
C ILE A 7 -6.38 -9.77 -23.59
N ASP A 8 -5.16 -10.27 -23.45
CA ASP A 8 -4.86 -11.57 -22.85
C ASP A 8 -4.64 -11.52 -21.34
N LEU A 9 -4.61 -10.30 -20.73
CA LEU A 9 -4.38 -10.12 -19.31
C LEU A 9 -5.68 -9.89 -18.53
N ASP A 10 -5.95 -10.80 -17.61
CA ASP A 10 -7.01 -10.63 -16.61
C ASP A 10 -6.75 -9.46 -15.66
N ARG A 11 -7.82 -9.01 -14.99
CA ARG A 11 -7.69 -8.05 -13.90
C ARG A 11 -7.18 -8.75 -12.65
N GLU A 12 -6.26 -8.08 -11.95
CA GLU A 12 -5.83 -8.55 -10.63
C GLU A 12 -6.99 -8.45 -9.63
N PRO A 13 -7.23 -9.48 -8.82
CA PRO A 13 -8.21 -9.43 -7.76
C PRO A 13 -7.72 -8.52 -6.63
N HIS A 14 -8.53 -7.56 -6.23
CA HIS A 14 -8.22 -6.65 -5.12
C HIS A 14 -9.05 -6.98 -3.88
N GLY A 15 -8.52 -6.63 -2.69
CA GLY A 15 -9.30 -6.62 -1.45
C GLY A 15 -10.22 -5.39 -1.46
N SER A 16 -11.49 -5.63 -1.35
CA SER A 16 -12.56 -4.69 -1.00
C SER A 16 -13.87 -5.43 -1.14
N SER A 17 -14.79 -5.25 -0.22
CA SER A 17 -16.15 -5.75 -0.34
C SER A 17 -17.07 -4.62 -0.75
N ASP A 18 -17.88 -4.84 -1.78
CA ASP A 18 -18.92 -3.89 -2.19
C ASP A 18 -20.23 -4.11 -1.40
N ASP A 19 -20.27 -5.10 -0.49
CA ASP A 19 -21.40 -5.40 0.37
C ASP A 19 -21.37 -4.51 1.63
N PRO A 20 -22.27 -3.52 1.75
CA PRO A 20 -22.28 -2.59 2.88
C PRO A 20 -22.70 -3.25 4.21
N GLY A 21 -23.22 -4.47 4.17
CA GLY A 21 -23.58 -5.26 5.35
C GLY A 21 -22.37 -5.94 6.00
N LEU A 22 -21.22 -5.97 5.34
CA LEU A 22 -20.02 -6.60 5.85
C LEU A 22 -19.04 -5.59 6.46
N LEU A 23 -18.45 -5.96 7.58
CA LEU A 23 -17.30 -5.28 8.12
C LEU A 23 -16.06 -5.72 7.33
N ASP A 24 -15.49 -4.79 6.54
CA ASP A 24 -14.46 -5.11 5.56
C ASP A 24 -13.05 -5.07 6.16
N PHE A 25 -12.46 -6.25 6.40
CA PHE A 25 -11.05 -6.48 6.73
C PHE A 25 -10.20 -6.89 5.51
N SER A 26 -10.80 -6.99 4.33
CA SER A 26 -10.08 -7.35 3.11
C SER A 26 -9.33 -6.16 2.49
N ALA A 27 -9.81 -4.93 2.72
CA ALA A 27 -9.17 -3.68 2.32
C ALA A 27 -8.29 -3.14 3.45
N ASN A 28 -7.05 -2.79 3.13
CA ASN A 28 -6.09 -2.23 4.09
C ASN A 28 -6.26 -0.71 4.21
N THR A 29 -7.46 -0.28 4.61
CA THR A 29 -7.83 1.14 4.71
C THR A 29 -8.13 1.49 6.16
N ASN A 30 -7.58 2.60 6.65
CA ASN A 30 -7.90 3.13 7.97
C ASN A 30 -9.42 3.34 8.10
N PRO A 31 -10.07 2.86 9.16
CA PRO A 31 -11.49 3.12 9.42
C PRO A 31 -11.78 4.55 9.88
N GLU A 32 -10.74 5.37 10.05
CA GLU A 32 -10.82 6.75 10.52
C GLU A 32 -10.32 7.72 9.46
N VAL A 33 -10.85 8.94 9.49
CA VAL A 33 -10.44 10.05 8.65
C VAL A 33 -10.02 11.25 9.50
N PRO A 34 -9.13 12.14 9.03
CA PRO A 34 -8.77 13.35 9.76
C PRO A 34 -10.00 14.25 10.02
N GLU A 35 -10.08 14.81 11.22
CA GLU A 35 -11.12 15.80 11.55
C GLU A 35 -11.09 16.99 10.59
N GLY A 36 -12.26 17.50 10.18
CA GLY A 36 -12.41 18.64 9.26
C GLY A 36 -12.15 18.31 7.77
N VAL A 37 -11.75 17.08 7.43
CA VAL A 37 -11.45 16.71 6.04
C VAL A 37 -12.67 16.81 5.11
N GLU A 38 -13.86 16.57 5.65
CA GLU A 38 -15.12 16.65 4.89
C GLU A 38 -15.44 18.09 4.49
N ASP A 39 -15.18 19.06 5.37
CA ASP A 39 -15.39 20.49 5.07
C ASP A 39 -14.39 20.97 4.01
N VAL A 40 -13.13 20.56 4.11
CA VAL A 40 -12.13 20.84 3.06
C VAL A 40 -12.55 20.29 1.71
N TYR A 41 -13.09 19.06 1.68
CA TYR A 41 -13.61 18.49 0.44
C TYR A 41 -14.78 19.28 -0.13
N ARG A 42 -15.75 19.70 0.71
CA ARG A 42 -16.90 20.51 0.29
C ARG A 42 -16.48 21.89 -0.24
N GLU A 43 -15.55 22.55 0.44
CA GLU A 43 -15.02 23.85 -0.01
C GLU A 43 -14.32 23.72 -1.36
N ALA A 44 -13.47 22.70 -1.54
CA ALA A 44 -12.76 22.43 -2.78
C ALA A 44 -13.71 22.01 -3.93
N PHE A 45 -14.92 21.55 -3.63
CA PHE A 45 -15.92 21.29 -4.67
C PHE A 45 -16.29 22.56 -5.45
N ALA A 46 -16.36 23.72 -4.80
CA ALA A 46 -16.64 25.00 -5.48
C ALA A 46 -15.52 25.36 -6.49
N GLU A 47 -14.28 25.02 -6.18
CA GLU A 47 -13.11 25.23 -7.06
C GLU A 47 -13.11 24.31 -8.28
N SER A 48 -13.84 23.19 -8.22
CA SER A 48 -13.92 22.20 -9.31
C SER A 48 -14.60 22.69 -10.59
N ARG A 49 -15.12 23.93 -10.60
CA ARG A 49 -15.67 24.58 -11.81
C ARG A 49 -14.58 25.12 -12.74
N THR A 50 -13.34 25.12 -12.29
CA THR A 50 -12.17 25.50 -13.08
C THR A 50 -11.12 24.38 -13.01
N TYR A 51 -10.22 24.36 -13.99
CA TYR A 51 -9.08 23.45 -13.89
C TYR A 51 -8.18 23.86 -12.72
N PRO A 52 -7.63 22.90 -11.95
CA PRO A 52 -6.69 23.21 -10.90
C PRO A 52 -5.40 23.86 -11.46
N ALA A 53 -4.73 24.63 -10.61
CA ALA A 53 -3.42 25.18 -10.96
C ALA A 53 -2.43 24.06 -11.36
N GLU A 54 -1.60 24.36 -12.36
CA GLU A 54 -0.62 23.43 -12.89
C GLU A 54 0.77 24.10 -12.94
N PRO A 55 1.75 23.63 -12.18
CA PRO A 55 1.68 22.53 -11.18
C PRO A 55 0.88 22.91 -9.93
N PRO A 56 0.29 21.94 -9.20
CA PRO A 56 -0.48 22.20 -7.97
C PRO A 56 0.48 22.41 -6.79
N ALA A 57 0.95 23.66 -6.60
CA ALA A 57 1.99 24.02 -5.65
C ALA A 57 1.70 23.60 -4.21
N ALA A 58 0.50 23.94 -3.68
CA ALA A 58 0.13 23.62 -2.30
C ALA A 58 0.14 22.11 -1.99
N PHE A 59 -0.26 21.27 -2.95
CA PHE A 59 -0.17 19.82 -2.80
C PHE A 59 1.27 19.33 -2.81
N ARG A 60 2.11 19.87 -3.71
CA ARG A 60 3.53 19.50 -3.82
C ARG A 60 4.31 19.87 -2.56
N GLU A 61 4.08 21.06 -2.03
CA GLU A 61 4.65 21.53 -0.77
C GLU A 61 4.27 20.61 0.40
N ALA A 62 2.97 20.33 0.57
CA ALA A 62 2.50 19.42 1.62
C ALA A 62 3.07 18.00 1.49
N ALA A 63 3.18 17.49 0.26
CA ALA A 63 3.77 16.18 0.01
C ALA A 63 5.28 16.16 0.31
N ALA A 64 5.99 17.23 -0.03
CA ALA A 64 7.40 17.40 0.23
C ALA A 64 7.70 17.47 1.75
N GLU A 65 6.90 18.26 2.49
CA GLU A 65 6.95 18.30 3.95
C GLU A 65 6.68 16.91 4.58
N TYR A 66 5.68 16.19 4.04
CA TYR A 66 5.26 14.89 4.57
C TYR A 66 6.30 13.78 4.42
N VAL A 67 7.14 13.80 3.39
CA VAL A 67 8.15 12.76 3.12
C VAL A 67 9.60 13.27 3.18
N ASP A 68 9.82 14.53 3.55
CA ASP A 68 11.12 15.21 3.65
C ASP A 68 11.89 15.19 2.33
N CYS A 69 11.36 15.88 1.31
CA CYS A 69 12.01 15.99 -0.01
C CYS A 69 11.81 17.38 -0.63
N ASP A 70 12.42 17.61 -1.79
CA ASP A 70 12.21 18.83 -2.59
C ASP A 70 10.80 18.81 -3.22
N PRO A 71 9.99 19.88 -3.10
CA PRO A 71 8.71 20.00 -3.78
C PRO A 71 8.77 19.82 -5.30
N ASP A 72 9.91 20.16 -5.93
CA ASP A 72 10.12 19.96 -7.36
C ASP A 72 10.30 18.49 -7.75
N ALA A 73 10.62 17.61 -6.81
CA ALA A 73 10.66 16.16 -7.04
C ALA A 73 9.28 15.50 -6.98
N VAL A 74 8.27 16.20 -6.44
CA VAL A 74 6.91 15.65 -6.26
C VAL A 74 6.11 15.69 -7.56
N VAL A 75 5.52 14.54 -7.92
CA VAL A 75 4.65 14.34 -9.09
C VAL A 75 3.27 13.85 -8.61
N PRO A 76 2.24 14.72 -8.53
CA PRO A 76 0.90 14.33 -8.10
C PRO A 76 0.26 13.31 -9.04
N THR A 77 -0.40 12.29 -8.47
CA THR A 77 -1.06 11.21 -9.23
C THR A 77 -2.42 10.85 -8.62
N PRO A 78 -3.35 10.30 -9.42
CA PRO A 78 -4.65 9.82 -8.92
C PRO A 78 -4.50 8.50 -8.16
N GLY A 79 -3.85 8.56 -6.99
CA GLY A 79 -3.48 7.44 -6.12
C GLY A 79 -2.11 6.85 -6.44
N GLY A 80 -1.58 6.03 -5.51
CA GLY A 80 -0.26 5.41 -5.63
C GLY A 80 -0.12 4.48 -6.85
N LEU A 81 -1.19 3.75 -7.21
CA LEU A 81 -1.15 2.87 -8.40
C LEU A 81 -0.84 3.64 -9.69
N ALA A 82 -1.32 4.87 -9.83
CA ALA A 82 -1.02 5.68 -11.02
C ALA A 82 0.45 6.11 -11.07
N ALA A 83 1.10 6.33 -9.90
CA ALA A 83 2.54 6.57 -9.81
C ALA A 83 3.34 5.33 -10.26
N ILE A 84 2.95 4.15 -9.76
CA ILE A 84 3.54 2.85 -10.11
C ILE A 84 3.45 2.62 -11.63
N ARG A 85 2.24 2.75 -12.20
CA ARG A 85 1.99 2.57 -13.63
C ARG A 85 2.80 3.51 -14.50
N ALA A 86 2.87 4.79 -14.13
CA ALA A 86 3.66 5.77 -14.88
C ALA A 86 5.14 5.45 -14.84
N THR A 87 5.66 4.98 -13.70
CA THR A 87 7.05 4.57 -13.54
C THR A 87 7.37 3.35 -14.40
N ILE A 88 6.54 2.30 -14.32
CA ILE A 88 6.73 1.08 -15.12
C ILE A 88 6.63 1.40 -16.62
N ALA A 89 5.66 2.23 -17.03
CA ALA A 89 5.49 2.61 -18.42
C ALA A 89 6.64 3.44 -19.01
N LEU A 90 7.41 4.14 -18.17
CA LEU A 90 8.61 4.87 -18.58
C LEU A 90 9.86 4.00 -18.62
N ALA A 91 9.96 3.02 -17.71
CA ALA A 91 11.15 2.21 -17.57
C ALA A 91 11.14 0.95 -18.45
N VAL A 92 9.96 0.35 -18.69
CA VAL A 92 9.83 -0.98 -19.28
C VAL A 92 9.23 -0.88 -20.66
N GLY A 93 9.94 -1.42 -21.65
CA GLY A 93 9.49 -1.62 -23.04
C GLY A 93 9.26 -3.09 -23.37
N PRO A 94 8.87 -3.38 -24.64
CA PRO A 94 8.67 -4.75 -25.11
C PRO A 94 9.97 -5.58 -25.05
N GLY A 95 9.90 -6.73 -24.38
CA GLY A 95 11.03 -7.65 -24.20
C GLY A 95 11.97 -7.31 -23.04
N ASP A 96 11.78 -6.18 -22.37
CA ASP A 96 12.57 -5.83 -21.18
C ASP A 96 12.18 -6.68 -19.98
N SER A 97 13.16 -6.98 -19.12
CA SER A 97 12.95 -7.64 -17.83
C SER A 97 12.75 -6.62 -16.73
N ALA A 98 11.87 -6.91 -15.76
CA ALA A 98 11.73 -6.15 -14.53
C ALA A 98 11.84 -7.07 -13.31
N LEU A 99 12.69 -6.69 -12.33
CA LEU A 99 12.84 -7.40 -11.07
C LEU A 99 11.64 -7.11 -10.16
N VAL A 100 10.90 -8.14 -9.77
CA VAL A 100 9.66 -8.02 -9.00
C VAL A 100 9.67 -8.96 -7.79
N PRO A 101 9.40 -8.49 -6.55
CA PRO A 101 9.32 -9.38 -5.40
C PRO A 101 8.09 -10.29 -5.47
N ALA A 102 8.20 -11.49 -4.86
CA ALA A 102 7.08 -12.42 -4.71
C ALA A 102 7.14 -13.10 -3.31
N PRO A 103 6.01 -13.11 -2.57
CA PRO A 103 4.72 -12.52 -2.91
C PRO A 103 4.75 -10.99 -2.87
N SER A 104 3.99 -10.35 -3.75
CA SER A 104 3.84 -8.89 -3.75
C SER A 104 2.52 -8.45 -4.40
N PHE A 105 2.29 -7.14 -4.48
CA PHE A 105 1.10 -6.58 -5.11
C PHE A 105 1.03 -6.94 -6.60
N GLY A 106 -0.04 -7.63 -7.01
CA GLY A 106 -0.19 -8.21 -8.35
C GLY A 106 -0.16 -7.21 -9.51
N GLU A 107 -0.40 -5.93 -9.24
CA GLU A 107 -0.32 -4.90 -10.28
C GLU A 107 1.11 -4.65 -10.79
N TYR A 108 2.17 -4.98 -10.03
CA TYR A 108 3.53 -4.81 -10.56
C TYR A 108 3.79 -5.70 -11.76
N PRO A 109 3.66 -7.04 -11.67
CA PRO A 109 3.89 -7.90 -12.82
C PRO A 109 2.85 -7.68 -13.92
N ARG A 110 1.61 -7.29 -13.55
CA ARG A 110 0.57 -6.97 -14.53
C ARG A 110 0.95 -5.76 -15.37
N GLU A 111 1.39 -4.66 -14.76
CA GLU A 111 1.78 -3.44 -15.48
C GLU A 111 3.05 -3.66 -16.33
N VAL A 112 4.01 -4.48 -15.87
CA VAL A 112 5.17 -4.89 -16.67
C VAL A 112 4.71 -5.60 -17.95
N ARG A 113 3.83 -6.59 -17.83
CA ARG A 113 3.28 -7.30 -19.00
C ARG A 113 2.48 -6.40 -19.93
N LEU A 114 1.74 -5.42 -19.39
CA LEU A 114 1.00 -4.44 -20.21
C LEU A 114 1.92 -3.57 -21.08
N GLN A 115 3.19 -3.38 -20.69
CA GLN A 115 4.19 -2.72 -21.52
C GLN A 115 4.85 -3.68 -22.52
N GLY A 116 4.61 -4.99 -22.40
CA GLY A 116 5.26 -6.03 -23.19
C GLY A 116 6.57 -6.53 -22.60
N GLY A 117 6.85 -6.17 -21.35
CA GLY A 117 8.00 -6.66 -20.60
C GLY A 117 7.71 -7.97 -19.86
N GLU A 118 8.75 -8.55 -19.29
CA GLU A 118 8.72 -9.81 -18.56
C GLU A 118 9.08 -9.59 -17.07
N PRO A 119 8.18 -9.93 -16.12
CA PRO A 119 8.53 -9.86 -14.70
C PRO A 119 9.44 -11.02 -14.30
N SER A 120 10.62 -10.70 -13.76
CA SER A 120 11.55 -11.64 -13.14
C SER A 120 11.30 -11.67 -11.64
N PHE A 121 10.80 -12.79 -11.13
CA PHE A 121 10.40 -12.91 -9.73
C PHE A 121 11.55 -13.36 -8.84
N VAL A 122 11.68 -12.70 -7.70
CA VAL A 122 12.59 -13.07 -6.61
C VAL A 122 11.81 -13.13 -5.30
N PRO A 123 12.22 -13.97 -4.33
CA PRO A 123 11.59 -13.97 -3.01
C PRO A 123 11.65 -12.57 -2.38
N ASP A 124 10.55 -12.16 -1.76
CA ASP A 124 10.40 -10.86 -1.11
C ASP A 124 11.53 -10.58 -0.10
N GLU A 125 11.84 -11.57 0.74
CA GLU A 125 12.88 -11.48 1.76
C GLU A 125 14.30 -11.29 1.19
N SER A 126 14.54 -11.63 -0.06
CA SER A 126 15.87 -11.54 -0.71
C SER A 126 15.95 -10.51 -1.85
N VAL A 127 14.88 -9.74 -2.07
CA VAL A 127 14.83 -8.76 -3.17
C VAL A 127 15.97 -7.73 -3.13
N LEU A 128 16.37 -7.32 -1.92
CA LEU A 128 17.48 -6.38 -1.74
C LEU A 128 18.86 -7.00 -1.99
N GLU A 129 18.97 -8.30 -2.16
CA GLU A 129 20.21 -9.02 -2.46
C GLU A 129 20.34 -9.37 -3.95
N ALA A 130 19.24 -9.27 -4.69
CA ALA A 130 19.19 -9.58 -6.12
C ALA A 130 20.10 -8.66 -6.93
N ASP A 131 20.55 -9.14 -8.09
CA ASP A 131 21.31 -8.35 -9.06
C ASP A 131 20.37 -7.57 -9.96
N PRO A 132 20.42 -6.23 -9.97
CA PRO A 132 19.55 -5.42 -10.82
C PRO A 132 20.05 -5.25 -12.27
N SER A 133 21.27 -5.68 -12.61
CA SER A 133 21.99 -5.26 -13.83
C SER A 133 21.33 -5.70 -15.14
N ASP A 134 20.55 -6.80 -15.12
CA ASP A 134 19.86 -7.31 -16.32
C ASP A 134 18.39 -6.85 -16.42
N HIS A 135 18.01 -5.84 -15.63
CA HIS A 135 16.63 -5.40 -15.53
C HIS A 135 16.44 -3.93 -15.89
N ALA A 136 15.41 -3.61 -16.65
CA ALA A 136 15.01 -2.24 -16.98
C ALA A 136 14.38 -1.51 -15.77
N LEU A 137 13.94 -2.25 -14.76
CA LEU A 137 13.35 -1.72 -13.53
C LEU A 137 13.52 -2.74 -12.40
N ALA A 138 13.80 -2.27 -11.20
CA ALA A 138 13.64 -3.03 -9.96
C ALA A 138 12.47 -2.48 -9.14
N VAL A 139 11.69 -3.36 -8.50
CA VAL A 139 10.53 -2.98 -7.66
C VAL A 139 10.75 -3.49 -6.25
N VAL A 140 10.49 -2.64 -5.26
CA VAL A 140 10.45 -2.98 -3.83
C VAL A 140 9.15 -2.41 -3.24
N CYS A 141 8.47 -3.16 -2.39
CA CYS A 141 7.30 -2.69 -1.64
C CYS A 141 7.65 -2.63 -0.15
N ALA A 142 7.61 -1.47 0.45
CA ALA A 142 8.11 -1.24 1.81
C ALA A 142 7.18 -0.36 2.65
N PRO A 143 6.42 -0.93 3.60
CA PRO A 143 6.24 -2.37 3.90
C PRO A 143 5.58 -3.14 2.78
N ASN A 144 5.96 -4.42 2.62
CA ASN A 144 5.44 -5.26 1.53
C ASN A 144 3.97 -5.65 1.72
N ASN A 145 3.25 -5.76 0.64
CA ASN A 145 1.91 -6.31 0.57
C ASN A 145 1.94 -7.59 -0.28
N PRO A 146 1.67 -8.79 0.29
CA PRO A 146 0.80 -9.04 1.44
C PRO A 146 1.51 -9.37 2.77
N THR A 147 2.83 -9.49 2.82
CA THR A 147 3.55 -10.01 4.00
C THR A 147 3.58 -9.01 5.17
N GLY A 148 3.58 -7.71 4.87
CA GLY A 148 3.80 -6.66 5.87
C GLY A 148 5.27 -6.52 6.28
N ALA A 149 6.16 -7.28 5.67
CA ALA A 149 7.60 -7.20 5.90
C ALA A 149 8.15 -5.80 5.52
N ASP A 150 9.03 -5.28 6.33
CA ASP A 150 9.74 -4.04 6.05
C ASP A 150 11.25 -4.28 6.07
N TYR A 151 11.99 -3.47 5.35
CA TYR A 151 13.41 -3.66 5.16
C TYR A 151 14.22 -2.70 6.03
N ASP A 152 15.44 -3.12 6.39
CA ASP A 152 16.44 -2.22 6.96
C ASP A 152 16.73 -1.08 6.00
N ARG A 153 16.69 0.16 6.50
CA ARG A 153 16.90 1.35 5.69
C ARG A 153 18.27 1.35 4.99
N GLY A 154 19.32 0.98 5.70
CA GLY A 154 20.66 0.93 5.14
C GLY A 154 20.79 -0.15 4.05
N ALA A 155 20.08 -1.29 4.20
CA ALA A 155 20.02 -2.31 3.15
C ALA A 155 19.30 -1.79 1.90
N LEU A 156 18.17 -1.09 2.06
CA LEU A 156 17.44 -0.48 0.94
C LEU A 156 18.28 0.61 0.24
N GLU A 157 18.98 1.45 1.00
CA GLU A 157 19.89 2.46 0.44
C GLU A 157 21.05 1.83 -0.34
N ARG A 158 21.65 0.75 0.19
CA ARG A 158 22.70 -0.01 -0.55
C ARG A 158 22.16 -0.63 -1.83
N PHE A 159 20.94 -1.15 -1.80
CA PHE A 159 20.29 -1.66 -3.01
C PHE A 159 20.03 -0.55 -4.04
N ALA A 160 19.55 0.61 -3.61
CA ALA A 160 19.37 1.79 -4.47
C ALA A 160 20.70 2.20 -5.15
N VAL A 161 21.82 2.18 -4.41
CA VAL A 161 23.15 2.45 -4.99
C VAL A 161 23.52 1.42 -6.06
N ARG A 162 23.25 0.11 -5.82
CA ARG A 162 23.51 -0.93 -6.84
C ARG A 162 22.64 -0.75 -8.08
N CYS A 163 21.35 -0.47 -7.90
CA CYS A 163 20.43 -0.18 -9.00
C CYS A 163 20.95 0.99 -9.84
N ARG A 164 21.32 2.10 -9.20
CA ARG A 164 21.89 3.27 -9.89
C ARG A 164 23.19 2.92 -10.64
N SER A 165 24.07 2.11 -10.05
CA SER A 165 25.32 1.70 -10.70
C SER A 165 25.12 0.79 -11.90
N ALA A 166 23.96 0.14 -11.97
CA ALA A 166 23.51 -0.71 -13.08
C ALA A 166 22.62 0.04 -14.09
N ASP A 167 22.44 1.37 -13.93
CA ASP A 167 21.50 2.18 -14.70
C ASP A 167 20.03 1.65 -14.65
N THR A 168 19.68 0.92 -13.60
CA THR A 168 18.35 0.36 -13.36
C THR A 168 17.57 1.27 -12.40
N PRO A 169 16.49 1.94 -12.83
CA PRO A 169 15.63 2.68 -11.91
C PRO A 169 15.05 1.76 -10.82
N LEU A 170 14.97 2.27 -9.58
CA LEU A 170 14.34 1.56 -8.47
C LEU A 170 12.99 2.20 -8.13
N LEU A 171 11.90 1.44 -8.30
CA LEU A 171 10.58 1.81 -7.80
C LEU A 171 10.39 1.27 -6.38
N VAL A 172 10.17 2.16 -5.42
CA VAL A 172 9.81 1.80 -4.04
C VAL A 172 8.35 2.19 -3.79
N ASP A 173 7.49 1.18 -3.64
CA ASP A 173 6.10 1.41 -3.24
C ASP A 173 6.02 1.57 -1.72
N GLU A 174 5.76 2.79 -1.30
CA GLU A 174 5.59 3.18 0.10
C GLU A 174 4.12 3.43 0.48
N ALA A 175 3.16 2.74 -0.14
CA ALA A 175 1.74 2.92 0.16
C ALA A 175 1.39 2.72 1.64
N PHE A 176 2.15 1.90 2.36
CA PHE A 176 1.96 1.61 3.79
C PHE A 176 3.01 2.25 4.70
N ARG A 177 4.03 2.91 4.18
CA ARG A 177 5.09 3.59 4.97
C ARG A 177 4.52 4.58 5.99
N GLY A 178 3.43 5.26 5.66
CA GLY A 178 2.76 6.20 6.56
C GLY A 178 2.28 5.60 7.89
N PHE A 179 2.09 4.28 7.98
CA PHE A 179 1.73 3.57 9.22
C PHE A 179 2.93 3.21 10.11
N THR A 180 4.16 3.51 9.69
CA THR A 180 5.39 3.25 10.43
C THR A 180 6.06 4.56 10.84
N ASP A 181 6.96 4.48 11.83
CA ASP A 181 7.81 5.61 12.22
C ASP A 181 9.10 5.70 11.37
N ARG A 182 9.29 4.77 10.44
CA ARG A 182 10.47 4.75 9.59
C ARG A 182 10.37 5.84 8.51
N PRO A 183 11.45 6.60 8.28
CA PRO A 183 11.45 7.65 7.26
C PRO A 183 11.34 7.07 5.85
N SER A 184 10.82 7.89 4.92
CA SER A 184 10.77 7.60 3.49
C SER A 184 12.19 7.60 2.89
N ILE A 185 12.40 6.85 1.78
CA ILE A 185 13.60 6.96 0.93
C ILE A 185 13.39 8.00 -0.20
N ALA A 186 12.31 8.76 -0.15
CA ALA A 186 12.00 9.80 -1.13
C ALA A 186 13.15 10.80 -1.30
N GLY A 187 13.42 11.18 -2.53
CA GLY A 187 14.53 12.10 -2.87
C GLY A 187 15.88 11.43 -3.10
N ALA A 188 16.04 10.13 -2.80
CA ALA A 188 17.25 9.40 -3.13
C ALA A 188 17.44 9.31 -4.65
N GLU A 189 18.71 9.44 -5.09
CA GLU A 189 19.05 9.43 -6.51
C GLU A 189 18.82 8.05 -7.15
N GLY A 190 18.19 8.01 -8.31
CA GLY A 190 17.83 6.76 -9.02
C GLY A 190 16.61 6.04 -8.45
N VAL A 191 15.96 6.62 -7.43
CA VAL A 191 14.78 6.04 -6.79
C VAL A 191 13.53 6.82 -7.19
N VAL A 192 12.47 6.08 -7.50
CA VAL A 192 11.09 6.58 -7.61
C VAL A 192 10.29 6.03 -6.45
N VAL A 193 9.83 6.89 -5.56
CA VAL A 193 8.94 6.51 -4.46
C VAL A 193 7.49 6.73 -4.88
N ALA A 194 6.63 5.72 -4.74
CA ALA A 194 5.18 5.83 -4.93
C ALA A 194 4.46 5.92 -3.58
N ARG A 195 3.62 6.95 -3.39
CA ARG A 195 2.84 7.18 -2.16
C ARG A 195 1.35 7.17 -2.45
N SER A 196 0.60 6.50 -1.59
CA SER A 196 -0.86 6.50 -1.59
C SER A 196 -1.39 7.20 -0.34
N LEU A 197 -2.23 8.21 -0.51
CA LEU A 197 -2.90 8.89 0.61
C LEU A 197 -4.19 8.18 1.02
N THR A 198 -4.64 7.21 0.23
CA THR A 198 -5.95 6.57 0.39
C THR A 198 -6.00 5.57 1.54
N LYS A 199 -4.86 5.04 1.99
CA LYS A 199 -4.77 4.00 3.03
C LYS A 199 -4.76 4.59 4.43
N LEU A 200 -3.75 5.40 4.74
CA LEU A 200 -3.56 6.00 6.05
C LEU A 200 -4.70 6.95 6.44
N PHE A 201 -5.20 7.73 5.50
CA PHE A 201 -6.23 8.74 5.74
C PHE A 201 -7.67 8.26 5.54
N GLY A 202 -7.89 6.96 5.32
CA GLY A 202 -9.23 6.37 5.24
C GLY A 202 -10.09 6.83 4.04
N LEU A 203 -9.49 7.35 2.99
CA LEU A 203 -10.17 8.00 1.87
C LEU A 203 -9.88 7.35 0.50
N PRO A 204 -10.16 6.03 0.31
CA PRO A 204 -9.80 5.34 -0.93
C PRO A 204 -10.48 5.94 -2.18
N GLY A 205 -11.69 6.47 -2.05
CA GLY A 205 -12.47 7.06 -3.13
C GLY A 205 -11.94 8.42 -3.63
N ILE A 206 -11.16 9.15 -2.84
CA ILE A 206 -10.58 10.45 -3.22
C ILE A 206 -9.56 10.32 -4.36
N ARG A 207 -8.89 9.17 -4.48
CA ARG A 207 -7.87 8.93 -5.52
C ARG A 207 -6.74 9.96 -5.47
N ALA A 208 -6.12 10.18 -4.31
CA ALA A 208 -4.96 11.05 -4.14
C ALA A 208 -3.70 10.24 -3.82
N GLY A 209 -2.59 10.62 -4.44
CA GLY A 209 -1.27 10.05 -4.25
C GLY A 209 -0.22 10.87 -4.99
N PHE A 210 1.01 10.43 -4.94
CA PHE A 210 2.11 11.08 -5.65
C PHE A 210 3.29 10.12 -5.85
N ALA A 211 4.14 10.47 -6.81
CA ALA A 211 5.48 9.94 -6.90
C ALA A 211 6.49 11.00 -6.43
N VAL A 212 7.65 10.55 -5.96
CA VAL A 212 8.84 11.40 -5.76
C VAL A 212 9.97 10.83 -6.60
N ALA A 213 10.52 11.64 -7.49
CA ALA A 213 11.65 11.25 -8.33
C ALA A 213 12.52 12.44 -8.68
N THR A 214 13.84 12.24 -8.65
CA THR A 214 14.88 13.24 -8.97
C THR A 214 15.56 12.95 -10.31
N GLY A 215 16.46 13.82 -10.73
CA GLY A 215 17.26 13.63 -11.93
C GLY A 215 16.47 13.55 -13.24
N GLU A 216 17.04 12.86 -14.23
CA GLU A 216 16.46 12.73 -15.57
C GLU A 216 15.17 11.92 -15.57
N PHE A 217 15.10 10.83 -14.78
CA PHE A 217 13.90 10.02 -14.65
C PHE A 217 12.74 10.84 -14.04
N GLY A 218 13.02 11.65 -13.01
CA GLY A 218 12.03 12.57 -12.44
C GLY A 218 11.55 13.61 -13.44
N ALA A 219 12.43 14.15 -14.26
CA ALA A 219 12.07 15.08 -15.34
C ALA A 219 11.19 14.39 -16.39
N ALA A 220 11.50 13.15 -16.78
CA ALA A 220 10.70 12.35 -17.71
C ALA A 220 9.31 12.05 -17.12
N LEU A 221 9.23 11.66 -15.86
CA LEU A 221 7.97 11.37 -15.17
C LEU A 221 7.06 12.61 -15.10
N ARG A 222 7.62 13.80 -14.78
CA ARG A 222 6.88 15.07 -14.81
C ARG A 222 6.32 15.39 -16.19
N ARG A 223 7.09 15.15 -17.27
CA ARG A 223 6.64 15.37 -18.66
C ARG A 223 5.61 14.36 -19.12
N ALA A 224 5.73 13.09 -18.70
CA ALA A 224 4.78 12.02 -19.03
C ALA A 224 3.45 12.14 -18.27
N ARG A 225 3.45 12.80 -17.12
CA ARG A 225 2.23 13.08 -16.36
C ARG A 225 1.26 13.91 -17.20
N ARG A 226 0.02 13.46 -17.27
CA ARG A 226 -1.03 14.23 -17.95
C ARG A 226 -1.41 15.46 -17.12
N PRO A 227 -1.59 16.64 -17.73
CA PRO A 227 -2.13 17.81 -17.04
C PRO A 227 -3.47 17.48 -16.37
N TRP A 228 -3.74 18.11 -15.23
CA TRP A 228 -5.00 17.99 -14.49
C TRP A 228 -5.44 16.57 -14.16
N ASN A 229 -4.49 15.65 -14.01
CA ASN A 229 -4.74 14.24 -13.73
C ASN A 229 -5.29 13.98 -12.31
N VAL A 230 -5.25 14.98 -11.42
CA VAL A 230 -5.80 14.93 -10.06
C VAL A 230 -6.82 16.06 -9.92
N SER A 231 -8.01 15.77 -9.43
CA SER A 231 -9.08 16.76 -9.24
C SER A 231 -8.76 17.76 -8.14
N ALA A 232 -9.35 18.97 -8.21
CA ALA A 232 -9.18 19.99 -7.17
C ALA A 232 -9.54 19.46 -5.77
N PRO A 233 -10.69 18.78 -5.55
CA PRO A 233 -10.98 18.19 -4.24
C PRO A 233 -9.94 17.17 -3.76
N ALA A 234 -9.40 16.35 -4.66
CA ALA A 234 -8.38 15.39 -4.29
C ALA A 234 -7.04 16.06 -3.89
N LEU A 235 -6.66 17.13 -4.59
CA LEU A 235 -5.48 17.94 -4.28
C LEU A 235 -5.61 18.63 -2.93
N SER A 236 -6.72 19.34 -2.69
CA SER A 236 -6.95 20.07 -1.44
C SER A 236 -7.07 19.13 -0.25
N THR A 237 -7.85 18.05 -0.38
CA THR A 237 -7.99 17.03 0.66
C THR A 237 -6.66 16.34 0.95
N GLY A 238 -5.89 15.97 -0.08
CA GLY A 238 -4.58 15.35 0.08
C GLY A 238 -3.58 16.26 0.81
N ALA A 239 -3.49 17.53 0.41
CA ALA A 239 -2.64 18.53 1.07
C ALA A 239 -3.04 18.73 2.54
N TYR A 240 -4.32 18.80 2.83
CA TYR A 240 -4.85 18.90 4.18
C TYR A 240 -4.45 17.68 5.04
N CYS A 241 -4.69 16.47 4.55
CA CYS A 241 -4.42 15.24 5.27
C CYS A 241 -2.94 15.09 5.63
N MET A 242 -2.03 15.40 4.71
CA MET A 242 -0.58 15.27 4.92
C MET A 242 -0.05 16.14 6.05
N ARG A 243 -0.72 17.25 6.39
CA ARG A 243 -0.38 18.16 7.49
C ARG A 243 -1.03 17.79 8.83
N ARG A 244 -1.76 16.67 8.91
CA ARG A 244 -2.43 16.22 10.17
C ARG A 244 -1.52 15.31 11.00
N GLU A 245 -0.43 15.85 11.53
CA GLU A 245 0.58 15.09 12.28
C GLU A 245 0.00 14.33 13.48
N GLU A 246 -0.91 14.94 14.24
CA GLU A 246 -1.56 14.28 15.38
C GLU A 246 -2.39 13.07 14.94
N PHE A 247 -3.15 13.19 13.85
CA PHE A 247 -3.91 12.07 13.29
C PHE A 247 -2.98 10.95 12.82
N ILE A 248 -1.88 11.30 12.15
CA ILE A 248 -0.87 10.33 11.68
C ILE A 248 -0.27 9.58 12.86
N ARG A 249 0.15 10.30 13.92
CA ARG A 249 0.73 9.71 15.12
C ARG A 249 -0.27 8.81 15.85
N ALA A 250 -1.48 9.29 16.11
CA ALA A 250 -2.54 8.52 16.77
C ALA A 250 -2.90 7.25 15.99
N THR A 251 -2.97 7.35 14.64
CA THR A 251 -3.19 6.20 13.78
C THR A 251 -2.06 5.17 13.87
N ARG A 252 -0.80 5.61 13.85
CA ARG A 252 0.38 4.73 14.01
C ARG A 252 0.35 3.99 15.34
N ASP A 253 0.10 4.70 16.43
CA ASP A 253 0.07 4.14 17.78
C ASP A 253 -1.07 3.11 17.92
N ARG A 254 -2.27 3.44 17.46
CA ARG A 254 -3.41 2.52 17.44
C ARG A 254 -3.11 1.27 16.61
N VAL A 255 -2.63 1.45 15.37
CA VAL A 255 -2.36 0.30 14.48
C VAL A 255 -1.24 -0.58 15.05
N ARG A 256 -0.20 0.00 15.64
CA ARG A 256 0.89 -0.75 16.28
C ARG A 256 0.37 -1.60 17.45
N SER A 257 -0.38 -0.99 18.36
CA SER A 257 -0.96 -1.66 19.54
C SER A 257 -1.92 -2.77 19.13
N GLU A 258 -2.87 -2.46 18.27
CA GLU A 258 -3.87 -3.43 17.82
C GLU A 258 -3.27 -4.56 16.98
N ARG A 259 -2.29 -4.26 16.13
CA ARG A 259 -1.57 -5.28 15.36
C ARG A 259 -0.86 -6.28 16.27
N SER A 260 -0.20 -5.81 17.33
CA SER A 260 0.46 -6.68 18.31
C SER A 260 -0.56 -7.56 19.04
N ARG A 261 -1.64 -6.96 19.55
CA ARG A 261 -2.72 -7.67 20.23
C ARG A 261 -3.38 -8.73 19.35
N MET A 262 -3.77 -8.35 18.12
CA MET A 262 -4.37 -9.29 17.16
C MET A 262 -3.40 -10.42 16.79
N ARG A 263 -2.12 -10.11 16.61
CA ARG A 263 -1.10 -11.11 16.28
C ARG A 263 -0.95 -12.13 17.40
N GLU A 264 -0.89 -11.69 18.66
CA GLU A 264 -0.79 -12.58 19.83
C GLU A 264 -2.00 -13.51 19.91
N ALA A 265 -3.23 -12.97 19.81
CA ALA A 265 -4.44 -13.75 19.83
C ALA A 265 -4.53 -14.74 18.65
N LEU A 266 -4.25 -14.28 17.44
CA LEU A 266 -4.32 -15.13 16.23
C LEU A 266 -3.25 -16.23 16.21
N ALA A 267 -2.09 -16.01 16.86
CA ALA A 267 -1.00 -16.99 16.94
C ALA A 267 -1.36 -18.24 17.77
N GLU A 268 -2.42 -18.21 18.57
CA GLU A 268 -2.94 -19.40 19.25
C GLU A 268 -3.50 -20.46 18.27
N ARG A 269 -3.83 -20.03 17.06
CA ARG A 269 -4.53 -20.89 16.09
C ARG A 269 -3.90 -20.94 14.70
N TYR A 270 -3.16 -19.90 14.31
CA TYR A 270 -2.60 -19.74 12.97
C TYR A 270 -1.13 -19.34 13.03
N GLU A 271 -0.38 -19.68 12.01
CA GLU A 271 0.94 -19.07 11.83
C GLU A 271 0.75 -17.63 11.31
N VAL A 272 1.24 -16.64 12.08
CA VAL A 272 1.06 -15.21 11.77
C VAL A 272 2.38 -14.60 11.37
N THR A 273 2.48 -14.16 10.12
CA THR A 273 3.68 -13.47 9.61
C THR A 273 3.91 -12.16 10.37
N PRO A 274 5.13 -11.88 10.86
CA PRO A 274 5.48 -10.57 11.43
C PRO A 274 5.22 -9.45 10.42
N SER A 275 4.56 -8.36 10.86
CA SER A 275 4.14 -7.28 9.97
C SER A 275 4.43 -5.91 10.58
N GLU A 276 4.85 -4.96 9.74
CA GLU A 276 4.93 -3.53 10.05
C GLU A 276 3.79 -2.73 9.37
N ALA A 277 2.98 -3.40 8.55
CA ALA A 277 1.85 -2.83 7.83
C ALA A 277 0.55 -2.84 8.66
N PRO A 278 -0.53 -2.14 8.23
CA PRO A 278 -1.83 -2.16 8.90
C PRO A 278 -2.65 -3.43 8.60
N PHE A 279 -1.99 -4.58 8.51
CA PHE A 279 -2.61 -5.88 8.27
C PHE A 279 -1.72 -7.02 8.75
N LEU A 280 -2.33 -8.20 8.89
CA LEU A 280 -1.66 -9.45 9.23
C LEU A 280 -1.93 -10.48 8.13
N LEU A 281 -0.90 -11.25 7.77
CA LEU A 281 -0.97 -12.41 6.89
C LEU A 281 -0.96 -13.67 7.77
N LEU A 282 -1.92 -14.55 7.57
CA LEU A 282 -2.14 -15.76 8.35
C LEU A 282 -2.00 -16.98 7.43
N ASP A 283 -1.10 -17.89 7.75
CA ASP A 283 -1.15 -19.24 7.19
C ASP A 283 -2.19 -20.07 7.93
N VAL A 284 -3.17 -20.57 7.20
CA VAL A 284 -4.27 -21.34 7.74
C VAL A 284 -4.17 -22.84 7.37
N GLY A 285 -3.07 -23.26 6.74
CA GLY A 285 -2.87 -24.64 6.25
C GLY A 285 -2.96 -25.70 7.34
N GLU A 286 -2.39 -25.43 8.51
CA GLU A 286 -2.42 -26.37 9.65
C GLU A 286 -3.76 -26.36 10.39
N SER A 287 -4.68 -25.45 10.10
CA SER A 287 -5.99 -25.37 10.76
C SER A 287 -6.96 -26.51 10.40
N GLY A 288 -6.61 -27.34 9.42
CA GLY A 288 -7.46 -28.38 8.87
C GLY A 288 -8.66 -27.85 8.05
N ARG A 289 -8.65 -26.55 7.71
CA ARG A 289 -9.72 -25.87 6.96
C ARG A 289 -9.15 -25.22 5.70
N SER A 290 -9.85 -25.26 4.59
CA SER A 290 -9.43 -24.55 3.38
C SER A 290 -9.62 -23.04 3.55
N VAL A 291 -8.81 -22.26 2.82
CA VAL A 291 -8.93 -20.79 2.74
C VAL A 291 -10.36 -20.37 2.36
N ALA A 292 -10.92 -21.00 1.32
CA ALA A 292 -12.29 -20.72 0.88
C ALA A 292 -13.33 -20.94 2.00
N ARG A 293 -13.14 -21.97 2.84
CA ARG A 293 -14.04 -22.23 3.97
C ARG A 293 -13.89 -21.17 5.06
N ILE A 294 -12.68 -20.75 5.39
CA ILE A 294 -12.43 -19.69 6.39
C ILE A 294 -13.00 -18.35 5.93
N VAL A 295 -12.82 -18.00 4.65
CA VAL A 295 -13.41 -16.79 4.05
C VAL A 295 -14.93 -16.84 4.09
N ALA A 296 -15.53 -17.98 3.74
CA ALA A 296 -16.99 -18.16 3.80
C ALA A 296 -17.54 -18.04 5.23
N ASP A 297 -16.91 -18.71 6.19
CA ASP A 297 -17.35 -18.69 7.60
C ASP A 297 -17.21 -17.29 8.24
N ALA A 298 -16.17 -16.51 7.86
CA ALA A 298 -16.05 -15.11 8.26
C ALA A 298 -17.20 -14.28 7.66
N ARG A 299 -17.50 -14.50 6.37
CA ARG A 299 -18.59 -13.80 5.67
C ARG A 299 -19.95 -14.10 6.29
N ASP A 300 -20.23 -15.34 6.67
CA ASP A 300 -21.48 -15.75 7.35
C ASP A 300 -21.65 -15.05 8.71
N ARG A 301 -20.52 -14.56 9.30
CA ARG A 301 -20.49 -13.74 10.52
C ARG A 301 -20.44 -12.23 10.28
N GLY A 302 -20.67 -11.82 9.03
CA GLY A 302 -20.71 -10.41 8.65
C GLY A 302 -19.31 -9.75 8.49
N ILE A 303 -18.26 -10.53 8.19
CA ILE A 303 -16.89 -10.04 8.05
C ILE A 303 -16.30 -10.48 6.72
N ALA A 304 -15.77 -9.52 5.96
CA ALA A 304 -15.01 -9.77 4.75
C ALA A 304 -13.52 -9.81 5.07
N ILE A 305 -12.83 -10.90 4.74
CA ILE A 305 -11.38 -11.05 4.82
C ILE A 305 -10.80 -11.32 3.44
N ARG A 306 -9.50 -11.10 3.26
CA ARG A 306 -8.84 -11.29 1.97
C ARG A 306 -8.38 -12.73 1.79
N ASP A 307 -8.87 -13.41 0.76
CA ASP A 307 -8.24 -14.61 0.23
C ASP A 307 -6.85 -14.23 -0.35
N ALA A 308 -5.78 -14.68 0.30
CA ALA A 308 -4.42 -14.35 -0.09
C ALA A 308 -3.80 -15.39 -1.04
N THR A 309 -4.53 -16.45 -1.42
CA THR A 309 -4.05 -17.43 -2.42
C THR A 309 -3.92 -16.83 -3.82
N THR A 310 -4.50 -15.64 -4.03
CA THR A 310 -4.33 -14.87 -5.26
C THR A 310 -2.96 -14.20 -5.38
N PHE A 311 -2.19 -14.13 -4.29
CA PHE A 311 -0.80 -13.66 -4.35
C PHE A 311 0.11 -14.82 -4.70
N ARG A 312 1.08 -14.56 -5.58
CA ARG A 312 2.02 -15.57 -6.06
C ARG A 312 2.79 -16.21 -4.91
N GLY A 313 2.76 -17.53 -4.81
CA GLY A 313 3.48 -18.31 -3.79
C GLY A 313 2.76 -18.42 -2.44
N LEU A 314 1.50 -18.01 -2.34
CA LEU A 314 0.69 -18.15 -1.13
C LEU A 314 -0.49 -19.09 -1.39
N ASP A 315 -0.40 -20.35 -0.96
CA ASP A 315 -1.41 -21.37 -1.27
C ASP A 315 -2.42 -21.58 -0.14
N SER A 316 -2.07 -21.18 1.11
CA SER A 316 -2.86 -21.47 2.33
C SER A 316 -3.11 -20.23 3.20
N HIS A 317 -3.08 -19.03 2.61
CA HIS A 317 -3.07 -17.81 3.40
C HIS A 317 -4.35 -16.98 3.27
N VAL A 318 -4.69 -16.29 4.35
CA VAL A 318 -5.65 -15.19 4.37
C VAL A 318 -4.97 -13.93 4.92
N ARG A 319 -5.43 -12.74 4.51
CA ARG A 319 -4.93 -11.47 5.03
C ARG A 319 -6.08 -10.69 5.66
N VAL A 320 -5.82 -10.10 6.84
CA VAL A 320 -6.79 -9.30 7.58
C VAL A 320 -6.21 -7.93 7.90
N ALA A 321 -6.99 -6.87 7.70
CA ALA A 321 -6.60 -5.51 8.08
C ALA A 321 -6.62 -5.33 9.61
N VAL A 322 -5.89 -4.33 10.10
CA VAL A 322 -5.99 -3.83 11.47
C VAL A 322 -6.92 -2.62 11.47
N ARG A 323 -7.99 -2.69 12.28
CA ARG A 323 -9.03 -1.67 12.33
C ARG A 323 -9.17 -1.06 13.75
N ARG A 324 -10.39 -0.66 14.15
CA ARG A 324 -10.67 -0.22 15.52
C ARG A 324 -10.72 -1.41 16.49
N PRO A 325 -10.41 -1.23 17.79
CA PRO A 325 -10.42 -2.33 18.77
C PRO A 325 -11.70 -3.16 18.73
N ALA A 326 -12.87 -2.56 18.86
CA ALA A 326 -14.15 -3.27 18.84
C ALA A 326 -14.45 -3.97 17.49
N GLU A 327 -13.94 -3.48 16.38
CA GLU A 327 -14.04 -4.15 15.09
C GLU A 327 -13.10 -5.36 15.05
N ASN A 328 -11.88 -5.21 15.57
CA ASN A 328 -10.89 -6.29 15.66
C ASN A 328 -11.38 -7.42 16.56
N ASP A 329 -12.06 -7.14 17.67
CA ASP A 329 -12.66 -8.15 18.56
C ASP A 329 -13.70 -9.00 17.81
N ARG A 330 -14.51 -8.35 16.97
CA ARG A 330 -15.48 -9.09 16.11
C ARG A 330 -14.79 -10.00 15.11
N LEU A 331 -13.65 -9.57 14.53
CA LEU A 331 -12.84 -10.41 13.64
C LEU A 331 -12.27 -11.61 14.40
N LEU A 332 -11.67 -11.40 15.57
CA LEU A 332 -11.09 -12.47 16.40
C LEU A 332 -12.16 -13.51 16.74
N ALA A 333 -13.32 -13.08 17.22
CA ALA A 333 -14.46 -13.96 17.49
C ALA A 333 -14.92 -14.71 16.23
N ALA A 334 -14.96 -14.05 15.06
CA ALA A 334 -15.36 -14.68 13.80
C ALA A 334 -14.37 -15.76 13.33
N LEU A 335 -13.08 -15.58 13.63
CA LEU A 335 -12.02 -16.56 13.35
C LEU A 335 -11.91 -17.65 14.43
N GLY A 336 -12.72 -17.55 15.51
CA GLY A 336 -12.78 -18.51 16.61
C GLY A 336 -11.59 -18.41 17.55
N VAL A 337 -11.11 -17.19 17.77
CA VAL A 337 -10.07 -16.84 18.74
C VAL A 337 -10.72 -15.99 19.83
N GLU A 338 -10.57 -16.39 21.08
CA GLU A 338 -11.03 -15.61 22.24
C GLU A 338 -9.90 -14.65 22.67
N ASP A 339 -10.25 -13.39 22.99
CA ASP A 339 -9.28 -12.43 23.49
C ASP A 339 -9.07 -12.69 24.99
N ALA A 340 -7.86 -13.08 25.37
CA ALA A 340 -7.49 -13.34 26.78
C ALA A 340 -7.61 -12.08 27.66
N SER A 341 -7.85 -10.91 27.09
CA SER A 341 -7.97 -9.63 27.83
C SER A 341 -9.37 -9.38 28.41
N THR A 342 -10.39 -10.17 28.07
CA THR A 342 -11.77 -9.98 28.56
C THR A 342 -12.08 -10.68 29.89
N ASP A 343 -11.21 -11.57 30.37
CA ASP A 343 -11.42 -12.31 31.62
C ASP A 343 -11.00 -11.58 32.91
N ALA A 344 -10.49 -10.34 32.80
CA ALA A 344 -9.97 -9.59 33.96
C ALA A 344 -10.98 -8.67 34.66
N THR A 345 -12.28 -8.70 34.28
CA THR A 345 -13.31 -7.86 34.93
C THR A 345 -14.53 -8.66 35.33
N GLY A 346 -14.33 -9.66 36.18
CA GLY A 346 -15.44 -10.41 36.73
C GLY A 346 -15.04 -11.28 37.91
N ASP A 347 -14.74 -10.66 39.06
CA ASP A 347 -15.07 -11.16 40.38
C ASP A 347 -14.48 -10.27 41.45
N ASP A 348 -15.22 -9.28 41.86
CA ASP A 348 -15.10 -8.69 43.22
C ASP A 348 -16.48 -8.12 43.57
N ASP A 349 -17.38 -9.00 43.97
CA ASP A 349 -18.52 -8.69 44.82
C ASP A 349 -18.90 -9.94 45.63
N VAL A 350 -18.31 -10.06 46.80
CA VAL A 350 -18.92 -10.70 47.99
C VAL A 350 -18.63 -9.88 49.19
#